data_fb663ac4e20aef56b4bd839c63c66e21
#
_entry.id   fb663ac4e20aef56b4bd839c63c66e21
#
_cell.length_a   1.000
_cell.length_b   1.000
_cell.length_c   1.000
_cell.angle_alpha   90.00
_cell.angle_beta   90.00
_cell.angle_gamma   90.00
#
_symmetry.space_group_name_H-M   'P 1'
#
loop_
_entity.id
_entity.type
_entity.pdbx_description
1 polymer ?
#
loop_
_entity_poly.entity_id
_entity_poly.type
_entity_poly.pdbx_seq_one_letter_code
_entity_poly.pdbx_strand_id
1 'polypeptide(L)'
;MTRKLTRRDFLSATLCTASTIALMNCPSIALAGEPSEWDYLTEDEIRSRIQIINKSYSVGELLSDEDAAFILRFGTKPNAPRTRGQEGRLNISGSRYGNTISGTGSLYYREDGFWKTYGSDATIRVTAGSTPKSMKLTISCVTYGVLGEGGLVQTYNDSVSASCSNKSVFYCNPQDRFWATAVTYALSAKLDVTTASGNYFTLLAS
;
A
#
# COMPACT_ATOMS: atom_id res chain seq x y z
N MET A 1 -30.45 -8.56 -0.69
CA MET A 1 -30.08 -7.48 -1.64
C MET A 1 -29.09 -6.56 -0.94
N THR A 2 -27.81 -6.79 -1.14
CA THR A 2 -26.74 -5.97 -0.56
C THR A 2 -26.51 -4.76 -1.45
N ARG A 3 -26.82 -3.57 -0.96
CA ARG A 3 -26.62 -2.30 -1.67
C ARG A 3 -25.11 -1.99 -1.63
N LYS A 4 -24.46 -1.98 -2.78
CA LYS A 4 -23.06 -1.49 -2.88
C LYS A 4 -23.07 0.01 -2.57
N LEU A 5 -22.41 0.40 -1.49
CA LEU A 5 -22.18 1.81 -1.15
C LEU A 5 -21.27 2.42 -2.22
N THR A 6 -21.71 3.53 -2.80
CA THR A 6 -20.91 4.29 -3.77
C THR A 6 -19.99 5.29 -3.04
N ARG A 7 -18.96 5.80 -3.72
CA ARG A 7 -18.08 6.87 -3.20
C ARG A 7 -18.87 8.08 -2.63
N ARG A 8 -20.04 8.37 -3.19
CA ARG A 8 -20.93 9.45 -2.74
C ARG A 8 -21.63 9.14 -1.42
N ASP A 9 -22.03 7.88 -1.22
CA ASP A 9 -22.72 7.46 0.01
C ASP A 9 -21.79 7.51 1.22
N PHE A 10 -20.50 7.19 1.03
CA PHE A 10 -19.46 7.30 2.05
C PHE A 10 -19.21 8.78 2.49
N LEU A 11 -19.18 9.69 1.52
CA LEU A 11 -19.01 11.13 1.80
C LEU A 11 -20.18 11.73 2.57
N SER A 12 -21.40 11.23 2.39
CA SER A 12 -22.60 11.71 3.09
C SER A 12 -22.68 11.23 4.55
N ALA A 13 -22.12 10.06 4.87
CA ALA A 13 -22.13 9.50 6.21
C ALA A 13 -21.09 10.15 7.15
N THR A 14 -20.05 10.79 6.59
CA THR A 14 -18.93 11.34 7.37
C THR A 14 -19.12 12.80 7.80
N LEU A 15 -20.18 13.46 7.37
CA LEU A 15 -20.42 14.90 7.65
C LEU A 15 -21.10 15.21 8.99
N CYS A 16 -21.45 14.21 9.77
CA CYS A 16 -22.10 14.41 11.08
C CYS A 16 -21.28 13.77 12.18
N THR A 17 -20.16 14.38 12.57
CA THR A 17 -19.71 14.46 13.97
C THR A 17 -18.27 14.98 14.02
N ALA A 18 -18.11 16.30 14.09
CA ALA A 18 -16.97 16.91 14.76
C ALA A 18 -17.19 16.71 16.26
N SER A 19 -17.00 15.50 16.73
CA SER A 19 -16.98 15.18 18.15
C SER A 19 -15.57 14.75 18.48
N THR A 20 -14.96 15.49 19.38
CA THR A 20 -13.73 15.18 20.10
C THR A 20 -13.75 13.69 20.49
N ILE A 21 -13.15 12.81 19.69
CA ILE A 21 -12.99 11.41 20.08
C ILE A 21 -11.92 11.41 21.16
N ALA A 22 -12.38 11.36 22.42
CA ALA A 22 -11.56 10.91 23.50
C ALA A 22 -11.02 9.53 23.11
N LEU A 23 -9.71 9.42 22.99
CA LEU A 23 -8.96 8.17 22.88
C LEU A 23 -9.07 7.41 24.23
N MET A 24 -10.29 7.07 24.63
CA MET A 24 -10.55 6.29 25.84
C MET A 24 -11.22 4.99 25.44
N ASN A 25 -10.51 3.92 25.73
CA ASN A 25 -10.92 2.52 25.64
C ASN A 25 -10.78 1.82 24.28
N CYS A 26 -9.61 1.93 23.63
CA CYS A 26 -9.06 0.68 23.13
C CYS A 26 -8.63 -0.10 24.37
N PRO A 27 -9.08 -1.35 24.58
CA PRO A 27 -8.50 -2.17 25.64
C PRO A 27 -7.01 -2.17 25.38
N SER A 28 -6.25 -1.59 26.31
CA SER A 28 -4.79 -1.74 26.34
C SER A 28 -4.58 -3.23 26.49
N ILE A 29 -4.41 -3.94 25.38
CA ILE A 29 -3.85 -5.28 25.41
C ILE A 29 -2.41 -5.04 25.86
N ALA A 30 -2.23 -5.03 27.17
CA ALA A 30 -0.93 -5.16 27.80
C ALA A 30 -0.44 -6.57 27.44
N LEU A 31 0.19 -6.68 26.26
CA LEU A 31 0.93 -7.87 25.88
C LEU A 31 2.29 -7.87 26.62
N ALA A 32 2.22 -8.12 27.94
CA ALA A 32 3.30 -8.76 28.66
C ALA A 32 2.90 -10.21 28.84
N GLY A 33 3.23 -11.08 27.93
CA GLY A 33 2.95 -12.50 28.00
C GLY A 33 3.34 -13.16 26.71
N GLU A 34 3.96 -14.26 26.73
CA GLU A 34 4.44 -15.20 25.72
C GLU A 34 4.67 -14.67 24.28
N PRO A 35 5.78 -15.00 23.63
CA PRO A 35 6.04 -14.56 22.25
C PRO A 35 4.88 -15.03 21.36
N SER A 36 4.20 -14.09 20.70
CA SER A 36 3.13 -14.43 19.77
C SER A 36 3.76 -15.13 18.56
N GLU A 37 3.03 -16.01 17.91
CA GLU A 37 3.47 -16.67 16.66
C GLU A 37 3.95 -15.66 15.60
N TRP A 38 3.52 -14.40 15.70
CA TRP A 38 3.89 -13.32 14.80
C TRP A 38 5.30 -12.74 15.05
N ASP A 39 5.95 -13.06 16.17
CA ASP A 39 7.30 -12.60 16.49
C ASP A 39 8.37 -13.28 15.64
N TYR A 40 8.01 -14.40 15.02
CA TYR A 40 8.90 -15.22 14.19
C TYR A 40 8.67 -15.02 12.69
N LEU A 41 7.71 -14.16 12.28
CA LEU A 41 7.44 -13.91 10.88
C LEU A 41 8.56 -13.12 10.21
N THR A 42 8.95 -13.56 9.04
CA THR A 42 9.85 -12.83 8.14
C THR A 42 9.13 -11.63 7.50
N GLU A 43 9.88 -10.66 7.01
CA GLU A 43 9.31 -9.51 6.29
C GLU A 43 8.47 -9.92 5.08
N ASP A 44 8.87 -10.98 4.38
CA ASP A 44 8.13 -11.47 3.22
C ASP A 44 6.80 -12.14 3.61
N GLU A 45 6.76 -12.85 4.72
CA GLU A 45 5.53 -13.44 5.27
C GLU A 45 4.58 -12.34 5.75
N ILE A 46 5.08 -11.34 6.47
CA ILE A 46 4.30 -10.17 6.88
C ILE A 46 3.72 -9.46 5.65
N ARG A 47 4.53 -9.20 4.64
CA ARG A 47 4.11 -8.55 3.40
C ARG A 47 3.05 -9.38 2.67
N SER A 48 3.25 -10.69 2.58
CA SER A 48 2.30 -11.60 1.94
C SER A 48 0.96 -11.61 2.67
N ARG A 49 0.96 -11.66 4.01
CA ARG A 49 -0.28 -11.62 4.81
C ARG A 49 -1.01 -10.28 4.65
N ILE A 50 -0.31 -9.15 4.68
CA ILE A 50 -0.92 -7.83 4.39
C ILE A 50 -1.57 -7.82 3.00
N GLN A 51 -0.94 -8.39 1.98
CA GLN A 51 -1.53 -8.47 0.64
C GLN A 51 -2.78 -9.34 0.58
N ILE A 52 -2.82 -10.42 1.35
CA ILE A 52 -4.02 -11.28 1.47
C ILE A 52 -5.14 -10.48 2.13
N ILE A 53 -4.90 -9.84 3.27
CA ILE A 53 -5.89 -9.01 3.98
C ILE A 53 -6.41 -7.90 3.06
N ASN A 54 -5.53 -7.20 2.34
CA ASN A 54 -5.92 -6.13 1.39
C ASN A 54 -6.90 -6.60 0.31
N LYS A 55 -6.84 -7.87 -0.07
CA LYS A 55 -7.72 -8.45 -1.10
C LYS A 55 -8.99 -9.06 -0.52
N SER A 56 -8.97 -9.46 0.75
CA SER A 56 -10.07 -10.17 1.41
C SER A 56 -11.20 -9.25 1.83
N TYR A 57 -10.90 -7.96 2.04
CA TYR A 57 -11.87 -6.98 2.52
C TYR A 57 -12.12 -5.89 1.49
N SER A 58 -13.36 -5.41 1.44
CA SER A 58 -13.76 -4.25 0.64
C SER A 58 -13.66 -2.96 1.47
N VAL A 59 -13.61 -1.81 0.78
CA VAL A 59 -13.65 -0.50 1.46
C VAL A 59 -14.95 -0.37 2.26
N GLY A 60 -14.83 -0.04 3.56
CA GLY A 60 -15.92 0.06 4.52
C GLY A 60 -16.28 -1.25 5.21
N GLU A 61 -15.63 -2.36 4.85
CA GLU A 61 -15.83 -3.66 5.49
C GLU A 61 -14.98 -3.77 6.76
N LEU A 62 -15.59 -4.30 7.82
CA LEU A 62 -14.93 -4.51 9.12
C LEU A 62 -13.96 -5.68 9.01
N LEU A 63 -12.73 -5.47 9.46
CA LEU A 63 -11.75 -6.55 9.56
C LEU A 63 -12.13 -7.48 10.73
N SER A 64 -11.73 -8.75 10.63
CA SER A 64 -11.73 -9.64 11.80
C SER A 64 -10.79 -9.10 12.89
N ASP A 65 -11.02 -9.47 14.14
CA ASP A 65 -10.18 -9.03 15.27
C ASP A 65 -8.72 -9.43 15.06
N GLU A 66 -8.48 -10.61 14.50
CA GLU A 66 -7.14 -11.11 14.23
C GLU A 66 -6.44 -10.29 13.13
N ASP A 67 -7.11 -10.05 12.00
CA ASP A 67 -6.55 -9.27 10.90
C ASP A 67 -6.39 -7.80 11.28
N ALA A 68 -7.31 -7.24 12.07
CA ALA A 68 -7.20 -5.90 12.63
C ALA A 68 -5.95 -5.78 13.54
N ALA A 69 -5.74 -6.72 14.44
CA ALA A 69 -4.56 -6.76 15.32
C ALA A 69 -3.27 -6.90 14.50
N PHE A 70 -3.27 -7.74 13.46
CA PHE A 70 -2.12 -7.91 12.56
C PHE A 70 -1.79 -6.60 11.83
N ILE A 71 -2.79 -5.94 11.25
CA ILE A 71 -2.62 -4.66 10.54
C ILE A 71 -2.16 -3.55 11.49
N LEU A 72 -2.69 -3.46 12.70
CA LEU A 72 -2.24 -2.47 13.70
C LEU A 72 -0.81 -2.68 14.15
N ARG A 73 -0.33 -3.92 14.16
CA ARG A 73 1.04 -4.28 14.53
C ARG A 73 2.04 -4.00 13.41
N PHE A 74 1.76 -4.44 12.19
CA PHE A 74 2.71 -4.45 11.08
C PHE A 74 2.45 -3.38 10.02
N GLY A 75 1.30 -2.74 10.03
CA GLY A 75 1.00 -1.62 9.15
C GLY A 75 1.79 -0.37 9.49
N THR A 76 2.09 0.45 8.50
CA THR A 76 2.83 1.70 8.69
C THR A 76 1.93 2.76 9.32
N LYS A 77 2.37 3.35 10.42
CA LYS A 77 1.62 4.43 11.09
C LYS A 77 1.87 5.77 10.38
N PRO A 78 0.82 6.51 9.99
CA PRO A 78 0.96 7.77 9.26
C PRO A 78 1.80 8.84 9.98
N ASN A 79 1.61 8.93 11.29
CA ASN A 79 2.24 9.95 12.14
C ASN A 79 3.50 9.47 12.87
N ALA A 80 4.07 8.32 12.50
CA ALA A 80 5.37 7.93 13.05
C ALA A 80 6.39 9.03 12.70
N PRO A 81 7.18 9.55 13.69
CA PRO A 81 8.17 10.58 13.41
C PRO A 81 9.15 10.02 12.39
N ARG A 82 9.01 10.47 11.14
CA ARG A 82 9.92 10.09 10.07
C ARG A 82 11.19 10.91 10.24
N THR A 83 12.24 10.28 10.69
CA THR A 83 13.58 10.82 10.45
C THR A 83 13.71 11.03 8.95
N ARG A 84 14.17 12.20 8.54
CA ARG A 84 14.47 12.58 7.14
C ARG A 84 15.09 11.38 6.43
N GLY A 85 14.33 10.70 5.53
CA GLY A 85 14.79 9.52 4.79
C GLY A 85 13.94 8.26 4.91
N GLN A 86 12.84 8.25 5.64
CA GLN A 86 11.87 7.14 5.65
C GLN A 86 10.70 7.33 4.66
N GLU A 87 10.96 7.92 3.53
CA GLU A 87 10.26 7.53 2.32
C GLU A 87 10.74 6.09 2.05
N GLY A 88 9.83 5.13 1.99
CA GLY A 88 10.23 3.74 1.76
C GLY A 88 11.08 3.68 0.49
N ARG A 89 12.21 2.98 0.54
CA ARG A 89 12.99 2.76 -0.67
C ARG A 89 12.21 1.88 -1.62
N LEU A 90 12.13 2.29 -2.86
CA LEU A 90 11.68 1.43 -3.94
C LEU A 90 12.90 0.73 -4.52
N ASN A 91 12.99 -0.60 -4.33
CA ASN A 91 13.96 -1.44 -5.01
C ASN A 91 13.19 -2.51 -5.79
N ILE A 92 13.40 -2.58 -7.08
CA ILE A 92 12.84 -3.60 -7.95
C ILE A 92 13.99 -4.19 -8.74
N SER A 93 14.21 -5.49 -8.65
CA SER A 93 15.24 -6.13 -9.46
C SER A 93 14.82 -7.54 -9.83
N GLY A 94 15.25 -7.98 -11.00
CA GLY A 94 15.01 -9.35 -11.43
C GLY A 94 15.43 -9.59 -12.87
N SER A 95 15.63 -10.88 -13.17
CA SER A 95 16.00 -11.37 -14.49
C SER A 95 14.98 -12.40 -14.96
N ARG A 96 14.37 -12.17 -16.11
CA ARG A 96 13.42 -13.08 -16.75
C ARG A 96 13.52 -12.98 -18.28
N TYR A 97 13.41 -14.11 -18.95
CA TYR A 97 13.40 -14.19 -20.42
C TYR A 97 14.56 -13.44 -21.09
N GLY A 98 15.78 -13.53 -20.51
CA GLY A 98 16.97 -12.87 -21.05
C GLY A 98 17.05 -11.35 -20.81
N ASN A 99 16.10 -10.78 -20.07
CA ASN A 99 16.14 -9.37 -19.64
C ASN A 99 16.45 -9.29 -18.16
N THR A 100 17.37 -8.40 -17.79
CA THR A 100 17.63 -8.01 -16.40
C THR A 100 17.20 -6.56 -16.22
N ILE A 101 16.38 -6.33 -15.20
CA ILE A 101 15.83 -5.02 -14.90
C ILE A 101 16.18 -4.65 -13.47
N SER A 102 16.54 -3.38 -13.28
CA SER A 102 16.76 -2.75 -11.98
C SER A 102 15.97 -1.47 -11.91
N GLY A 103 15.22 -1.28 -10.83
CA GLY A 103 14.47 -0.07 -10.52
C GLY A 103 14.84 0.42 -9.13
N THR A 104 15.09 1.71 -9.00
CA THR A 104 15.39 2.36 -7.72
C THR A 104 14.60 3.65 -7.60
N GLY A 105 14.28 4.02 -6.38
CA GLY A 105 13.53 5.24 -6.13
C GLY A 105 13.01 5.34 -4.71
N SER A 106 11.94 6.10 -4.53
CA SER A 106 11.22 6.24 -3.27
C SER A 106 9.75 5.90 -3.44
N LEU A 107 9.16 5.26 -2.43
CA LEU A 107 7.72 5.17 -2.19
C LEU A 107 7.37 6.17 -1.10
N TYR A 108 6.31 6.93 -1.28
CA TYR A 108 5.89 7.89 -0.28
C TYR A 108 4.40 7.86 0.00
N TYR A 109 4.08 8.17 1.24
CA TYR A 109 2.74 8.49 1.71
C TYR A 109 2.83 9.79 2.51
N ARG A 110 2.03 10.79 2.16
CA ARG A 110 2.03 12.11 2.76
C ARG A 110 0.64 12.46 3.25
N GLU A 111 0.56 13.12 4.39
CA GLU A 111 -0.67 13.62 4.96
C GLU A 111 -0.67 15.15 4.96
N ASP A 112 -1.77 15.72 4.48
CA ASP A 112 -2.07 17.15 4.51
C ASP A 112 -3.51 17.31 5.03
N GLY A 113 -3.66 17.31 6.35
CA GLY A 113 -4.94 17.23 6.99
C GLY A 113 -5.73 15.98 6.60
N PHE A 114 -6.93 16.16 6.05
CA PHE A 114 -7.75 15.05 5.57
C PHE A 114 -7.30 14.50 4.21
N TRP A 115 -6.48 15.24 3.48
CA TRP A 115 -5.94 14.80 2.22
C TRP A 115 -4.72 13.92 2.41
N LYS A 116 -4.66 12.86 1.65
CA LYS A 116 -3.55 11.91 1.61
C LYS A 116 -3.04 11.84 0.19
N THR A 117 -1.73 11.78 0.04
CA THR A 117 -1.08 11.60 -1.27
C THR A 117 -0.13 10.42 -1.17
N TYR A 118 -0.20 9.50 -2.11
CA TYR A 118 0.75 8.41 -2.24
C TYR A 118 1.32 8.33 -3.64
N GLY A 119 2.49 7.74 -3.76
CA GLY A 119 3.14 7.62 -5.06
C GLY A 119 4.57 7.14 -4.96
N SER A 120 5.29 7.34 -6.04
CA SER A 120 6.69 6.97 -6.18
C SER A 120 7.43 7.93 -7.08
N ASP A 121 8.70 8.20 -6.76
CA ASP A 121 9.70 8.71 -7.70
C ASP A 121 10.62 7.56 -8.06
N ALA A 122 10.64 7.11 -9.30
CA ALA A 122 11.37 5.93 -9.70
C ALA A 122 12.14 6.08 -11.01
N THR A 123 13.29 5.43 -11.05
CA THR A 123 14.06 5.19 -12.26
C THR A 123 14.20 3.70 -12.48
N ILE A 124 13.70 3.20 -13.59
CA ILE A 124 13.78 1.80 -14.00
C ILE A 124 14.69 1.68 -15.18
N ARG A 125 15.62 0.73 -15.16
CA ARG A 125 16.61 0.50 -16.21
C ARG A 125 16.66 -0.98 -16.59
N VAL A 126 16.76 -1.23 -17.88
CA VAL A 126 17.16 -2.52 -18.40
C VAL A 126 18.68 -2.57 -18.36
N THR A 127 19.23 -3.45 -17.52
CA THR A 127 20.69 -3.57 -17.32
C THR A 127 21.31 -4.64 -18.20
N ALA A 128 20.49 -5.59 -18.70
CA ALA A 128 20.90 -6.56 -19.71
C ALA A 128 19.68 -7.01 -20.52
N GLY A 129 19.93 -7.45 -21.76
CA GLY A 129 18.89 -7.94 -22.67
C GLY A 129 18.41 -6.86 -23.65
N SER A 130 17.28 -7.14 -24.29
CA SER A 130 16.68 -6.26 -25.30
C SER A 130 15.75 -5.22 -24.67
N THR A 131 15.59 -4.07 -25.33
CA THR A 131 14.60 -3.07 -24.93
C THR A 131 13.19 -3.67 -24.87
N PRO A 132 12.49 -3.59 -23.73
CA PRO A 132 11.14 -4.12 -23.59
C PRO A 132 10.15 -3.40 -24.49
N LYS A 133 9.13 -4.13 -24.94
CA LYS A 133 7.98 -3.54 -25.66
C LYS A 133 7.22 -2.57 -24.76
N SER A 134 7.05 -2.92 -23.47
CA SER A 134 6.42 -2.03 -22.48
C SER A 134 6.89 -2.33 -21.06
N MET A 135 6.89 -1.29 -20.23
CA MET A 135 7.04 -1.37 -18.78
C MET A 135 5.93 -0.55 -18.12
N LYS A 136 5.33 -1.08 -17.04
CA LYS A 136 4.28 -0.40 -16.26
C LYS A 136 4.59 -0.54 -14.78
N LEU A 137 4.90 0.58 -14.13
CA LEU A 137 5.02 0.64 -12.67
C LEU A 137 3.64 0.94 -12.07
N THR A 138 3.19 0.12 -11.15
CA THR A 138 1.93 0.31 -10.40
C THR A 138 2.24 0.42 -8.92
N ILE A 139 1.74 1.48 -8.30
CA ILE A 139 1.81 1.70 -6.85
C ILE A 139 0.41 1.52 -6.30
N SER A 140 0.24 0.63 -5.33
CA SER A 140 -1.03 0.42 -4.64
C SER A 140 -0.95 0.95 -3.23
N CYS A 141 -2.02 1.60 -2.80
CA CYS A 141 -2.18 2.13 -1.45
C CYS A 141 -3.47 1.59 -0.84
N VAL A 142 -3.34 1.01 0.35
CA VAL A 142 -4.48 0.62 1.18
C VAL A 142 -4.35 1.35 2.50
N THR A 143 -5.43 1.99 2.94
CA THR A 143 -5.47 2.62 4.27
C THR A 143 -6.54 1.97 5.13
N TYR A 144 -6.28 1.96 6.42
CA TYR A 144 -7.17 1.44 7.44
C TYR A 144 -7.47 2.53 8.48
N GLY A 145 -8.73 2.63 8.86
CA GLY A 145 -9.22 3.60 9.83
C GLY A 145 -10.24 2.96 10.75
N VAL A 146 -10.61 3.69 11.79
CA VAL A 146 -11.68 3.27 12.70
C VAL A 146 -12.98 3.97 12.30
N LEU A 147 -14.06 3.21 12.15
CA LEU A 147 -15.41 3.73 11.91
C LEU A 147 -16.29 3.43 13.12
N GLY A 148 -16.91 4.47 13.68
CA GLY A 148 -17.83 4.35 14.80
C GLY A 148 -17.18 3.79 16.07
N GLU A 149 -17.95 3.02 16.85
CA GLU A 149 -17.53 2.49 18.16
C GLU A 149 -16.71 1.21 18.07
N GLY A 150 -16.33 0.75 16.84
CA GLY A 150 -15.97 -0.63 17.00
C GLY A 150 -15.11 -1.33 16.01
N GLY A 151 -14.16 -0.79 15.35
CA GLY A 151 -13.24 -1.69 14.67
C GLY A 151 -12.45 -1.07 13.54
N LEU A 152 -11.46 -1.79 13.09
CA LEU A 152 -10.62 -1.41 11.97
C LEU A 152 -11.33 -1.79 10.67
N VAL A 153 -11.42 -0.82 9.76
CA VAL A 153 -11.98 -1.01 8.42
C VAL A 153 -10.99 -0.55 7.36
N GLN A 154 -11.10 -1.12 6.19
CA GLN A 154 -10.40 -0.59 5.02
C GLN A 154 -11.07 0.70 4.56
N THR A 155 -10.37 1.84 4.65
CA THR A 155 -10.93 3.17 4.31
C THR A 155 -10.62 3.62 2.89
N TYR A 156 -9.58 3.06 2.28
CA TYR A 156 -9.19 3.31 0.90
C TYR A 156 -8.42 2.12 0.34
N ASN A 157 -8.63 1.81 -0.93
CA ASN A 157 -7.89 0.78 -1.66
C ASN A 157 -7.90 1.12 -3.15
N ASP A 158 -6.80 1.64 -3.65
CA ASP A 158 -6.66 1.98 -5.07
C ASP A 158 -5.19 1.93 -5.50
N SER A 159 -4.95 2.10 -6.80
CA SER A 159 -3.61 2.10 -7.36
C SER A 159 -3.45 3.14 -8.45
N VAL A 160 -2.25 3.70 -8.54
CA VAL A 160 -1.83 4.59 -9.60
C VAL A 160 -0.70 3.95 -10.40
N SER A 161 -0.63 4.21 -11.69
CA SER A 161 0.40 3.63 -12.53
C SER A 161 0.96 4.62 -13.55
N ALA A 162 2.22 4.40 -13.91
CA ALA A 162 2.86 5.02 -15.06
C ALA A 162 3.39 3.93 -15.98
N SER A 163 3.42 4.20 -17.29
CA SER A 163 3.88 3.23 -18.30
C SER A 163 4.73 3.89 -19.36
N CYS A 164 5.59 3.09 -19.98
CA CYS A 164 6.34 3.48 -21.18
C CYS A 164 6.39 2.32 -22.18
N SER A 165 6.72 2.64 -23.43
CA SER A 165 6.90 1.65 -24.47
C SER A 165 8.23 1.87 -25.17
N ASN A 166 8.90 0.77 -25.54
CA ASN A 166 10.15 0.77 -26.32
C ASN A 166 11.26 1.64 -25.70
N LYS A 167 11.43 1.58 -24.37
CA LYS A 167 12.46 2.31 -23.64
C LYS A 167 13.29 1.38 -22.77
N SER A 168 14.60 1.57 -22.74
CA SER A 168 15.53 0.88 -21.84
C SER A 168 15.68 1.60 -20.50
N VAL A 169 15.26 2.86 -20.43
CA VAL A 169 15.23 3.66 -19.20
C VAL A 169 13.87 4.34 -19.09
N PHE A 170 13.26 4.21 -17.91
CA PHE A 170 11.94 4.74 -17.62
C PHE A 170 11.99 5.55 -16.32
N TYR A 171 11.87 6.86 -16.45
CA TYR A 171 11.68 7.79 -15.33
C TYR A 171 10.20 8.01 -15.13
N CYS A 172 9.69 7.81 -13.91
CA CYS A 172 8.27 7.92 -13.63
C CYS A 172 8.00 8.40 -12.21
N ASN A 173 6.91 9.15 -12.08
CA ASN A 173 6.40 9.67 -10.83
C ASN A 173 4.87 9.47 -10.78
N PRO A 174 4.38 8.22 -10.69
CA PRO A 174 2.96 7.98 -10.48
C PRO A 174 2.56 8.42 -9.08
N GLN A 175 1.51 9.25 -8.99
CA GLN A 175 0.95 9.72 -7.73
C GLN A 175 -0.56 9.89 -7.82
N ASP A 176 -1.23 9.70 -6.70
CA ASP A 176 -2.66 9.99 -6.55
C ASP A 176 -2.94 10.66 -5.21
N ARG A 177 -4.04 11.41 -5.15
CA ARG A 177 -4.49 12.15 -3.99
C ARG A 177 -5.92 11.75 -3.65
N PHE A 178 -6.15 11.38 -2.40
CA PHE A 178 -7.45 10.91 -1.92
C PHE A 178 -7.78 11.50 -0.54
N TRP A 179 -9.04 11.36 -0.14
CA TRP A 179 -9.53 11.78 1.15
C TRP A 179 -9.94 10.54 1.95
N ALA A 180 -9.33 10.32 3.11
CA ALA A 180 -9.68 9.24 4.02
C ALA A 180 -9.18 9.51 5.44
N THR A 181 -9.81 8.88 6.43
CA THR A 181 -9.23 8.72 7.77
C THR A 181 -8.30 7.50 7.74
N ALA A 182 -7.11 7.62 8.30
CA ALA A 182 -6.17 6.53 8.36
C ALA A 182 -5.47 6.48 9.72
N VAL A 183 -5.44 5.31 10.35
CA VAL A 183 -4.62 5.02 11.52
C VAL A 183 -3.38 4.22 11.13
N THR A 184 -3.44 3.54 10.00
CA THR A 184 -2.32 2.83 9.39
C THR A 184 -2.53 2.68 7.88
N TYR A 185 -1.45 2.41 7.15
CA TYR A 185 -1.50 2.19 5.71
C TYR A 185 -0.51 1.10 5.28
N ALA A 186 -0.74 0.55 4.09
CA ALA A 186 0.18 -0.33 3.39
C ALA A 186 0.41 0.20 1.97
N LEU A 187 1.68 0.34 1.58
CA LEU A 187 2.09 0.63 0.21
C LEU A 187 2.73 -0.60 -0.40
N SER A 188 2.45 -0.84 -1.66
CA SER A 188 3.15 -1.85 -2.44
C SER A 188 3.44 -1.33 -3.85
N ALA A 189 4.49 -1.87 -4.47
CA ALA A 189 4.83 -1.54 -5.83
C ALA A 189 5.12 -2.80 -6.64
N LYS A 190 4.69 -2.81 -7.90
CA LYS A 190 5.00 -3.85 -8.87
C LYS A 190 5.35 -3.26 -10.21
N LEU A 191 6.26 -3.92 -10.91
CA LEU A 191 6.64 -3.61 -12.27
C LEU A 191 6.22 -4.73 -13.20
N ASP A 192 5.30 -4.44 -14.08
CA ASP A 192 4.87 -5.32 -15.15
C ASP A 192 5.69 -5.03 -16.42
N VAL A 193 6.24 -6.07 -17.04
CA VAL A 193 7.14 -5.97 -18.17
C VAL A 193 6.68 -6.87 -19.30
N THR A 194 6.60 -6.32 -20.51
CA THR A 194 6.46 -7.11 -21.74
C THR A 194 7.76 -7.01 -22.53
N THR A 195 8.45 -8.12 -22.73
CA THR A 195 9.72 -8.17 -23.48
C THR A 195 9.51 -7.85 -24.96
N ALA A 196 10.60 -7.61 -25.70
CA ALA A 196 10.55 -7.43 -27.16
C ALA A 196 9.95 -8.65 -27.87
N SER A 197 10.16 -9.86 -27.34
CA SER A 197 9.59 -11.12 -27.85
C SER A 197 8.12 -11.35 -27.44
N GLY A 198 7.52 -10.45 -26.65
CA GLY A 198 6.12 -10.55 -26.20
C GLY A 198 5.90 -11.33 -24.92
N ASN A 199 6.94 -11.85 -24.26
CA ASN A 199 6.80 -12.52 -22.96
C ASN A 199 6.47 -11.49 -21.88
N TYR A 200 5.57 -11.87 -20.96
CA TYR A 200 5.14 -11.03 -19.84
C TYR A 200 5.66 -11.58 -18.52
N PHE A 201 6.08 -10.68 -17.64
CA PHE A 201 6.40 -11.00 -16.25
C PHE A 201 6.24 -9.81 -15.33
N THR A 202 6.12 -10.08 -14.02
CA THR A 202 6.00 -9.07 -12.97
C THR A 202 7.15 -9.18 -11.99
N LEU A 203 7.71 -8.05 -11.57
CA LEU A 203 8.66 -7.91 -10.48
C LEU A 203 7.99 -7.15 -9.33
N LEU A 204 8.17 -7.62 -8.10
CA LEU A 204 7.68 -6.94 -6.90
C LEU A 204 8.81 -6.12 -6.30
N ALA A 205 8.46 -4.99 -5.68
CA ALA A 205 9.41 -4.22 -4.88
C ALA A 205 9.75 -4.98 -3.58
N SER A 206 11.00 -4.90 -3.20
CA SER A 206 11.55 -5.40 -1.94
C SER A 206 11.80 -4.23 -0.99
#